data_9185551c604d64d1dcdd9fa8515a1e5e
#
_entry.id   9185551c604d64d1dcdd9fa8515a1e5e
#
_cell.length_a   1.000
_cell.length_b   1.000
_cell.length_c   1.000
_cell.angle_alpha   90.00
_cell.angle_beta   90.00
_cell.angle_gamma   90.00
#
_symmetry.space_group_name_H-M   'P 1'
#
loop_
_entity.id
_entity.type
_entity.pdbx_description
1 polymer ?
#
loop_
_entity_poly.entity_id
_entity_poly.type
_entity_poly.pdbx_seq_one_letter_code
_entity_poly.pdbx_strand_id
1 'polypeptide(L)'
;MGNYTIEKISAIVQAQLQAGSGGNTVIDYLLTDSRKVVHAATSLFFALPGLRRNGHGFIPELYLKGIRNFVVDFSFETKEYPDANFIRVSDVLTAFQRLAAFHRSKFSIPVVGITGSNGKTIVKEWLNQLFEKDFQIVRSPKSYNSQIGVPLSIWQLNSTHTLGIFEAGISQPGEMEALQNIIQPTIGVLTHLGDAHSENFKSQQQKIREKLLLFTGVTGMIGNGDDPLVVDAIQSSGIPCFFWGKQAHCAIRVVDIKKEEAYTAIHLEVNREAVSNSLLTLSSHPSPFTFHPSPFTSHPSPLTSHPSHFTSHPSHFTIHIPFTDNAAVENAITCCSVLLAMGYNSETITERIGLLKPVEMRLEMKKGINNCSVINDAYIADLSSLRIALDFLEQQRQHRKRTVILSDFAETKDPEKLYSEIAAALQQKKVKRFIGIGSHLYQYKSKFEEAVAATFFYDSTEDFITHFLSTQFHDETILIKGARKFTLEHISALLEQKAHQTVLEINLSAILHNLKQYQQLLQPATKIMAMVKAF
;
A
#
# COMPACT_ATOMS: atom_id res chain seq x y z
N MET A 1 19.68 -7.53 -4.68
CA MET A 1 18.94 -7.45 -5.92
C MET A 1 19.29 -8.66 -6.78
N GLY A 2 18.37 -9.15 -7.61
CA GLY A 2 18.60 -10.35 -8.38
C GLY A 2 19.63 -10.10 -9.48
N ASN A 3 20.80 -10.70 -9.37
CA ASN A 3 21.85 -10.60 -10.40
C ASN A 3 21.49 -11.48 -11.61
N TYR A 4 20.52 -11.06 -12.42
CA TYR A 4 20.15 -11.75 -13.65
C TYR A 4 20.74 -11.04 -14.86
N THR A 5 21.42 -11.80 -15.70
CA THR A 5 21.86 -11.28 -17.01
C THR A 5 20.67 -11.17 -17.96
N ILE A 6 20.81 -10.35 -18.99
CA ILE A 6 19.76 -10.15 -20.00
C ILE A 6 19.38 -11.47 -20.70
N GLU A 7 20.36 -12.36 -20.97
CA GLU A 7 20.11 -13.69 -21.52
C GLU A 7 19.29 -14.55 -20.59
N LYS A 8 19.63 -14.54 -19.27
CA LYS A 8 18.87 -15.30 -18.28
C LYS A 8 17.44 -14.78 -18.16
N ILE A 9 17.25 -13.45 -18.21
CA ILE A 9 15.91 -12.85 -18.20
C ILE A 9 15.13 -13.28 -19.43
N SER A 10 15.73 -13.23 -20.62
CA SER A 10 15.11 -13.69 -21.87
C SER A 10 14.63 -15.15 -21.77
N ALA A 11 15.47 -16.03 -21.21
CA ALA A 11 15.10 -17.43 -20.97
C ALA A 11 13.94 -17.58 -19.96
N ILE A 12 13.96 -16.83 -18.84
CA ILE A 12 12.91 -16.84 -17.81
C ILE A 12 11.55 -16.44 -18.42
N VAL A 13 11.53 -15.39 -19.23
CA VAL A 13 10.29 -14.89 -19.84
C VAL A 13 9.92 -15.62 -21.13
N GLN A 14 10.74 -16.62 -21.55
CA GLN A 14 10.56 -17.43 -22.76
C GLN A 14 10.46 -16.56 -24.02
N ALA A 15 11.40 -15.64 -24.16
CA ALA A 15 11.42 -14.63 -25.20
C ALA A 15 12.57 -14.82 -26.19
N GLN A 16 12.44 -14.17 -27.33
CA GLN A 16 13.54 -14.06 -28.30
C GLN A 16 14.43 -12.88 -27.90
N LEU A 17 15.72 -13.15 -27.64
CA LEU A 17 16.71 -12.11 -27.41
C LEU A 17 17.35 -11.67 -28.73
N GLN A 18 17.26 -10.39 -29.02
CA GLN A 18 18.07 -9.71 -30.00
C GLN A 18 19.17 -8.95 -29.27
N ALA A 19 20.36 -9.50 -29.25
CA ALA A 19 21.50 -8.88 -28.56
C ALA A 19 22.09 -7.74 -29.39
N GLY A 20 22.31 -6.60 -28.73
CA GLY A 20 23.10 -5.50 -29.27
C GLY A 20 24.58 -5.66 -28.98
N SER A 21 25.41 -4.69 -29.40
CA SER A 21 26.86 -4.70 -29.19
C SER A 21 27.26 -4.55 -27.70
N GLY A 22 26.31 -4.19 -26.80
CA GLY A 22 26.54 -3.97 -25.35
C GLY A 22 26.74 -5.24 -24.51
N GLY A 23 26.60 -6.45 -25.10
CA GLY A 23 26.86 -7.72 -24.43
C GLY A 23 25.80 -8.12 -23.39
N ASN A 24 26.14 -9.13 -22.58
CA ASN A 24 25.25 -9.76 -21.60
C ASN A 24 25.24 -8.96 -20.27
N THR A 25 24.44 -7.92 -20.20
CA THR A 25 24.36 -7.01 -19.06
C THR A 25 23.63 -7.64 -17.88
N VAL A 26 24.13 -7.41 -16.66
CA VAL A 26 23.42 -7.73 -15.41
C VAL A 26 22.40 -6.62 -15.11
N ILE A 27 21.18 -7.02 -14.83
CA ILE A 27 20.06 -6.12 -14.58
C ILE A 27 19.77 -6.02 -13.07
N ASP A 28 19.82 -4.78 -12.57
CA ASP A 28 19.48 -4.46 -11.18
C ASP A 28 18.08 -3.81 -11.07
N TYR A 29 17.72 -2.98 -12.05
CA TYR A 29 16.53 -2.15 -11.99
C TYR A 29 15.55 -2.48 -13.11
N LEU A 30 14.27 -2.66 -12.74
CA LEU A 30 13.17 -2.75 -13.68
C LEU A 30 12.48 -1.39 -13.80
N LEU A 31 12.29 -0.92 -15.02
CA LEU A 31 11.68 0.36 -15.32
C LEU A 31 10.40 0.18 -16.15
N THR A 32 9.36 0.87 -15.74
CA THR A 32 8.08 1.00 -16.46
C THR A 32 7.68 2.46 -16.68
N ASP A 33 8.50 3.41 -16.20
CA ASP A 33 8.27 4.85 -16.29
C ASP A 33 9.57 5.55 -16.70
N SER A 34 9.56 6.20 -17.88
CA SER A 34 10.73 6.87 -18.49
C SER A 34 11.31 8.02 -17.65
N ARG A 35 10.52 8.53 -16.68
CA ARG A 35 10.93 9.62 -15.78
C ARG A 35 11.76 9.15 -14.59
N LYS A 36 11.78 7.84 -14.32
CA LYS A 36 12.41 7.23 -13.12
C LYS A 36 13.77 6.61 -13.39
N VAL A 37 14.46 7.03 -14.45
CA VAL A 37 15.79 6.53 -14.78
C VAL A 37 16.82 7.07 -13.81
N VAL A 38 17.46 6.17 -13.02
CA VAL A 38 18.54 6.49 -12.10
C VAL A 38 19.86 5.83 -12.57
N HIS A 39 19.82 4.55 -12.92
CA HIS A 39 20.96 3.76 -13.34
C HIS A 39 20.73 3.18 -14.73
N ALA A 40 21.09 3.95 -15.78
CA ALA A 40 20.77 3.58 -17.16
C ALA A 40 21.42 2.23 -17.58
N ALA A 41 22.69 2.00 -17.21
CA ALA A 41 23.46 0.84 -17.65
C ALA A 41 22.90 -0.52 -17.16
N THR A 42 22.35 -0.58 -15.93
CA THR A 42 21.83 -1.81 -15.32
C THR A 42 20.29 -1.86 -15.26
N SER A 43 19.64 -0.96 -16.00
CA SER A 43 18.17 -0.90 -16.09
C SER A 43 17.64 -1.67 -17.27
N LEU A 44 16.52 -2.37 -17.07
CA LEU A 44 15.70 -3.00 -18.10
C LEU A 44 14.35 -2.29 -18.17
N PHE A 45 14.05 -1.67 -19.30
CA PHE A 45 12.79 -0.98 -19.52
C PHE A 45 11.75 -1.91 -20.16
N PHE A 46 10.58 -2.00 -19.55
CA PHE A 46 9.42 -2.71 -20.09
C PHE A 46 8.51 -1.71 -20.81
N ALA A 47 8.41 -1.83 -22.13
CA ALA A 47 7.59 -0.96 -22.98
C ALA A 47 6.10 -1.36 -22.89
N LEU A 48 5.49 -1.17 -21.71
CA LEU A 48 4.11 -1.57 -21.45
C LEU A 48 3.13 -0.79 -22.33
N PRO A 49 2.18 -1.46 -23.00
CA PRO A 49 1.07 -0.79 -23.68
C PRO A 49 0.12 -0.17 -22.65
N GLY A 50 -0.26 1.06 -22.85
CA GLY A 50 -1.22 1.78 -21.99
C GLY A 50 -2.33 2.41 -22.80
N LEU A 51 -3.51 2.59 -22.20
CA LEU A 51 -4.70 3.16 -22.85
C LEU A 51 -4.48 4.58 -23.44
N ARG A 52 -3.61 5.37 -22.81
CA ARG A 52 -3.34 6.77 -23.22
C ARG A 52 -1.96 6.94 -23.85
N ARG A 53 -0.98 6.09 -23.56
CA ARG A 53 0.39 6.19 -24.05
C ARG A 53 0.96 4.79 -24.22
N ASN A 54 1.56 4.52 -25.37
CA ASN A 54 2.28 3.29 -25.62
C ASN A 54 3.72 3.43 -25.10
N GLY A 55 4.18 2.47 -24.28
CA GLY A 55 5.53 2.45 -23.71
C GLY A 55 6.64 2.45 -24.77
N HIS A 56 6.41 1.87 -25.95
CA HIS A 56 7.34 1.89 -27.06
C HIS A 56 7.73 3.30 -27.52
N GLY A 57 6.80 4.26 -27.44
CA GLY A 57 7.05 5.66 -27.79
C GLY A 57 8.13 6.36 -26.92
N PHE A 58 8.51 5.78 -25.78
CA PHE A 58 9.55 6.33 -24.91
C PHE A 58 10.94 5.74 -25.17
N ILE A 59 11.07 4.71 -26.00
CA ILE A 59 12.35 4.05 -26.29
C ILE A 59 13.38 5.01 -26.88
N PRO A 60 13.05 5.89 -27.86
CA PRO A 60 14.03 6.84 -28.41
C PRO A 60 14.63 7.73 -27.32
N GLU A 61 13.79 8.31 -26.46
CA GLU A 61 14.23 9.15 -25.35
C GLU A 61 15.10 8.39 -24.36
N LEU A 62 14.70 7.18 -23.99
CA LEU A 62 15.43 6.32 -23.05
C LEU A 62 16.76 5.85 -23.62
N TYR A 63 16.82 5.55 -24.90
CA TYR A 63 18.06 5.22 -25.59
C TYR A 63 19.07 6.38 -25.56
N LEU A 64 18.60 7.62 -25.78
CA LEU A 64 19.41 8.82 -25.60
C LEU A 64 19.88 9.02 -24.17
N LYS A 65 19.09 8.64 -23.18
CA LYS A 65 19.45 8.64 -21.75
C LYS A 65 20.41 7.51 -21.35
N GLY A 66 20.83 6.66 -22.30
CA GLY A 66 21.81 5.59 -22.09
C GLY A 66 21.20 4.23 -21.67
N ILE A 67 19.88 4.07 -21.68
CA ILE A 67 19.27 2.74 -21.51
C ILE A 67 19.62 1.90 -22.74
N ARG A 68 20.02 0.65 -22.52
CA ARG A 68 20.41 -0.30 -23.56
C ARG A 68 19.69 -1.65 -23.48
N ASN A 69 18.77 -1.82 -22.52
CA ASN A 69 18.04 -3.06 -22.35
C ASN A 69 16.54 -2.79 -22.33
N PHE A 70 15.80 -3.42 -23.24
CA PHE A 70 14.38 -3.18 -23.45
C PHE A 70 13.61 -4.51 -23.59
N VAL A 71 12.40 -4.55 -23.04
CA VAL A 71 11.40 -5.58 -23.32
C VAL A 71 10.32 -4.95 -24.19
N VAL A 72 10.10 -5.49 -25.37
CA VAL A 72 9.20 -4.98 -26.40
C VAL A 72 8.32 -6.09 -26.97
N ASP A 73 7.19 -5.75 -27.54
CA ASP A 73 6.42 -6.70 -28.34
C ASP A 73 7.02 -6.90 -29.74
N PHE A 74 6.53 -7.89 -30.47
CA PHE A 74 7.05 -8.25 -31.79
C PHE A 74 6.82 -7.18 -32.87
N SER A 75 5.95 -6.20 -32.63
CA SER A 75 5.65 -5.13 -33.59
C SER A 75 6.69 -4.01 -33.61
N PHE A 76 7.54 -3.93 -32.57
CA PHE A 76 8.54 -2.86 -32.45
C PHE A 76 9.75 -3.09 -33.38
N GLU A 77 10.09 -2.07 -34.17
CA GLU A 77 11.26 -2.07 -35.05
C GLU A 77 12.54 -1.68 -34.30
N THR A 78 13.52 -2.59 -34.26
CA THR A 78 14.73 -2.45 -33.45
C THR A 78 15.96 -1.96 -34.22
N LYS A 79 15.87 -1.84 -35.55
CA LYS A 79 17.00 -1.55 -36.45
C LYS A 79 17.71 -0.22 -36.15
N GLU A 80 17.01 0.74 -35.62
CA GLU A 80 17.54 2.07 -35.29
C GLU A 80 18.37 2.10 -33.99
N TYR A 81 18.44 0.97 -33.25
CA TYR A 81 19.09 0.87 -31.94
C TYR A 81 20.13 -0.26 -31.88
N PRO A 82 21.22 -0.20 -32.68
CA PRO A 82 22.14 -1.33 -32.86
C PRO A 82 22.89 -1.75 -31.59
N ASP A 83 23.04 -0.81 -30.61
CA ASP A 83 23.75 -1.08 -29.35
C ASP A 83 22.85 -1.63 -28.26
N ALA A 84 21.53 -1.69 -28.49
CA ALA A 84 20.57 -2.08 -27.46
C ALA A 84 20.20 -3.57 -27.55
N ASN A 85 19.99 -4.17 -26.39
CA ASN A 85 19.43 -5.50 -26.24
C ASN A 85 17.90 -5.41 -26.22
N PHE A 86 17.24 -6.22 -27.03
CA PHE A 86 15.78 -6.32 -27.07
C PHE A 86 15.33 -7.72 -26.72
N ILE A 87 14.56 -7.85 -25.66
CA ILE A 87 13.80 -9.06 -25.33
C ILE A 87 12.43 -8.90 -25.99
N ARG A 88 12.19 -9.67 -27.06
CA ARG A 88 10.95 -9.61 -27.86
C ARG A 88 9.96 -10.64 -27.36
N VAL A 89 8.76 -10.19 -26.99
CA VAL A 89 7.70 -11.00 -26.36
C VAL A 89 6.36 -10.80 -27.09
N SER A 90 5.42 -11.72 -26.89
CA SER A 90 4.03 -11.53 -27.36
C SER A 90 3.26 -10.52 -26.51
N ASP A 91 3.54 -10.48 -25.21
CA ASP A 91 2.90 -9.56 -24.27
C ASP A 91 3.90 -9.10 -23.20
N VAL A 92 4.14 -7.79 -23.14
CA VAL A 92 5.15 -7.17 -22.26
C VAL A 92 4.74 -7.26 -20.80
N LEU A 93 3.44 -7.14 -20.49
CA LEU A 93 2.95 -7.22 -19.11
C LEU A 93 3.11 -8.64 -18.56
N THR A 94 2.71 -9.65 -19.33
CA THR A 94 2.89 -11.06 -18.95
C THR A 94 4.36 -11.41 -18.74
N ALA A 95 5.26 -10.92 -19.61
CA ALA A 95 6.70 -11.11 -19.44
C ALA A 95 7.23 -10.48 -18.14
N PHE A 96 6.78 -9.27 -17.83
CA PHE A 96 7.12 -8.56 -16.60
C PHE A 96 6.66 -9.32 -15.35
N GLN A 97 5.42 -9.80 -15.35
CA GLN A 97 4.84 -10.58 -14.27
C GLN A 97 5.55 -11.94 -14.08
N ARG A 98 5.87 -12.63 -15.18
CA ARG A 98 6.60 -13.90 -15.17
C ARG A 98 8.00 -13.74 -14.56
N LEU A 99 8.72 -12.67 -14.93
CA LEU A 99 10.02 -12.37 -14.33
C LEU A 99 9.92 -12.17 -12.82
N ALA A 100 8.92 -11.40 -12.36
CA ALA A 100 8.71 -11.17 -10.95
C ALA A 100 8.32 -12.44 -10.19
N ALA A 101 7.44 -13.27 -10.75
CA ALA A 101 7.05 -14.56 -10.17
C ALA A 101 8.25 -15.52 -10.06
N PHE A 102 9.09 -15.57 -11.07
CA PHE A 102 10.34 -16.34 -11.03
C PHE A 102 11.28 -15.79 -9.93
N HIS A 103 11.44 -14.48 -9.83
CA HIS A 103 12.26 -13.88 -8.78
C HIS A 103 11.72 -14.24 -7.39
N ARG A 104 10.40 -14.12 -7.17
CA ARG A 104 9.73 -14.49 -5.92
C ARG A 104 9.99 -15.96 -5.53
N SER A 105 9.95 -16.88 -6.49
CA SER A 105 10.15 -18.32 -6.25
C SER A 105 11.55 -18.69 -5.73
N LYS A 106 12.51 -17.77 -5.73
CA LYS A 106 13.87 -17.99 -5.19
C LYS A 106 13.97 -17.77 -3.68
N PHE A 107 12.88 -17.34 -3.04
CA PHE A 107 12.87 -16.98 -1.62
C PHE A 107 11.81 -17.78 -0.88
N SER A 108 12.23 -18.52 0.16
CA SER A 108 11.35 -19.35 1.01
C SER A 108 10.91 -18.61 2.29
N ILE A 109 10.87 -17.28 2.28
CA ILE A 109 10.43 -16.48 3.42
C ILE A 109 8.90 -16.47 3.53
N PRO A 110 8.33 -16.33 4.75
CA PRO A 110 6.91 -16.08 4.92
C PRO A 110 6.51 -14.78 4.23
N VAL A 111 5.31 -14.79 3.63
CA VAL A 111 4.76 -13.63 2.92
C VAL A 111 3.31 -13.41 3.34
N VAL A 112 3.04 -12.22 3.84
CA VAL A 112 1.69 -11.74 4.12
C VAL A 112 1.14 -11.08 2.86
N GLY A 113 0.10 -11.67 2.28
CA GLY A 113 -0.65 -11.10 1.16
C GLY A 113 -1.90 -10.40 1.65
N ILE A 114 -2.07 -9.13 1.31
CA ILE A 114 -3.16 -8.29 1.82
C ILE A 114 -4.05 -7.86 0.66
N THR A 115 -5.36 -8.15 0.74
CA THR A 115 -6.37 -7.58 -0.17
C THR A 115 -7.59 -7.08 0.59
N GLY A 116 -8.48 -6.42 -0.09
CA GLY A 116 -9.69 -5.78 0.45
C GLY A 116 -10.06 -4.55 -0.37
N SER A 117 -11.12 -3.85 -0.01
CA SER A 117 -11.47 -2.56 -0.62
C SER A 117 -10.70 -1.43 0.07
N ASN A 118 -10.83 -1.30 1.38
CA ASN A 118 -10.19 -0.28 2.21
C ASN A 118 -9.25 -0.92 3.25
N GLY A 119 -8.32 -0.15 3.82
CA GLY A 119 -7.45 -0.58 4.91
C GLY A 119 -6.13 -1.26 4.48
N LYS A 120 -5.99 -1.78 3.25
CA LYS A 120 -4.80 -2.52 2.79
C LYS A 120 -3.46 -1.85 3.14
N THR A 121 -3.30 -0.60 2.73
CA THR A 121 -2.06 0.16 2.95
C THR A 121 -1.82 0.43 4.44
N ILE A 122 -2.88 0.74 5.19
CA ILE A 122 -2.78 0.97 6.63
C ILE A 122 -2.31 -0.32 7.33
N VAL A 123 -2.97 -1.43 7.07
CA VAL A 123 -2.62 -2.75 7.64
C VAL A 123 -1.19 -3.13 7.26
N LYS A 124 -0.78 -2.95 6.00
CA LYS A 124 0.60 -3.19 5.56
C LYS A 124 1.63 -2.36 6.33
N GLU A 125 1.41 -1.04 6.44
CA GLU A 125 2.36 -0.16 7.12
C GLU A 125 2.37 -0.40 8.64
N TRP A 126 1.21 -0.71 9.23
CA TRP A 126 1.15 -1.06 10.65
C TRP A 126 1.80 -2.41 10.93
N LEU A 127 1.58 -3.42 10.12
CA LEU A 127 2.31 -4.70 10.25
C LEU A 127 3.82 -4.49 10.12
N ASN A 128 4.26 -3.58 9.24
CA ASN A 128 5.68 -3.23 9.18
C ASN A 128 6.16 -2.62 10.51
N GLN A 129 5.45 -1.64 11.10
CA GLN A 129 5.81 -1.06 12.39
C GLN A 129 5.83 -2.10 13.52
N LEU A 130 4.90 -3.05 13.49
CA LEU A 130 4.75 -4.08 14.52
C LEU A 130 5.84 -5.17 14.44
N PHE A 131 6.36 -5.44 13.23
CA PHE A 131 7.32 -6.52 12.98
C PHE A 131 8.76 -6.05 12.75
N GLU A 132 9.03 -4.76 12.53
CA GLU A 132 10.35 -4.23 12.16
C GLU A 132 11.46 -4.52 13.16
N LYS A 133 11.12 -4.78 14.45
CA LYS A 133 12.09 -5.18 15.47
C LYS A 133 12.56 -6.64 15.34
N ASP A 134 11.74 -7.49 14.68
CA ASP A 134 11.99 -8.95 14.64
C ASP A 134 12.38 -9.42 13.24
N PHE A 135 12.04 -8.67 12.18
CA PHE A 135 12.20 -9.08 10.79
C PHE A 135 12.89 -8.01 9.94
N GLN A 136 13.66 -8.48 8.97
CA GLN A 136 14.07 -7.65 7.82
C GLN A 136 12.96 -7.71 6.77
N ILE A 137 12.16 -6.65 6.69
CA ILE A 137 10.92 -6.65 5.95
C ILE A 137 11.09 -6.04 4.55
N VAL A 138 10.62 -6.75 3.53
CA VAL A 138 10.32 -6.17 2.23
C VAL A 138 8.82 -5.98 2.09
N ARG A 139 8.38 -4.81 1.62
CA ARG A 139 6.96 -4.52 1.45
C ARG A 139 6.66 -3.70 0.20
N SER A 140 5.42 -3.71 -0.23
CA SER A 140 4.96 -2.83 -1.31
C SER A 140 5.24 -1.36 -1.00
N PRO A 141 6.06 -0.64 -1.79
CA PRO A 141 6.27 0.79 -1.61
C PRO A 141 4.96 1.55 -1.83
N LYS A 142 4.62 2.47 -0.93
CA LYS A 142 3.37 3.23 -1.03
C LYS A 142 2.17 2.26 -1.20
N SER A 143 1.37 2.43 -2.28
CA SER A 143 0.27 1.51 -2.63
C SER A 143 0.54 0.82 -3.97
N TYR A 144 1.73 0.22 -4.13
CA TYR A 144 2.09 -0.57 -5.32
C TYR A 144 1.39 -1.93 -5.26
N ASN A 145 0.08 -1.94 -5.56
CA ASN A 145 -0.81 -3.09 -5.43
C ASN A 145 -1.43 -3.57 -6.76
N SER A 146 -1.08 -2.92 -7.88
CA SER A 146 -1.61 -3.22 -9.22
C SER A 146 -0.78 -4.27 -9.97
N GLN A 147 -1.24 -4.64 -11.17
CA GLN A 147 -0.56 -5.55 -12.11
C GLN A 147 0.88 -5.12 -12.46
N ILE A 148 1.22 -3.84 -12.28
CA ILE A 148 2.57 -3.29 -12.47
C ILE A 148 3.27 -3.05 -11.13
N GLY A 149 2.54 -2.58 -10.12
CA GLY A 149 3.12 -2.23 -8.83
C GLY A 149 3.62 -3.43 -8.04
N VAL A 150 2.89 -4.55 -8.09
CA VAL A 150 3.27 -5.79 -7.40
C VAL A 150 4.57 -6.37 -7.94
N PRO A 151 4.77 -6.55 -9.26
CA PRO A 151 6.07 -6.98 -9.81
C PRO A 151 7.26 -6.12 -9.37
N LEU A 152 7.10 -4.77 -9.38
CA LEU A 152 8.14 -3.85 -8.91
C LEU A 152 8.44 -4.01 -7.41
N SER A 153 7.43 -4.34 -6.61
CA SER A 153 7.59 -4.59 -5.18
C SER A 153 8.34 -5.89 -4.92
N ILE A 154 7.96 -6.95 -5.62
CA ILE A 154 8.58 -8.28 -5.53
C ILE A 154 10.05 -8.25 -5.99
N TRP A 155 10.38 -7.44 -7.00
CA TRP A 155 11.76 -7.30 -7.46
C TRP A 155 12.74 -6.77 -6.39
N GLN A 156 12.24 -6.13 -5.35
CA GLN A 156 13.06 -5.65 -4.23
C GLN A 156 13.51 -6.77 -3.27
N LEU A 157 12.93 -7.97 -3.36
CA LEU A 157 13.34 -9.12 -2.58
C LEU A 157 14.84 -9.43 -2.79
N ASN A 158 15.51 -9.74 -1.69
CA ASN A 158 16.88 -10.21 -1.68
C ASN A 158 17.13 -11.14 -0.48
N SER A 159 18.32 -11.70 -0.36
CA SER A 159 18.68 -12.69 0.66
C SER A 159 18.72 -12.16 2.10
N THR A 160 18.64 -10.85 2.32
CA THR A 160 18.62 -10.27 3.68
C THR A 160 17.21 -10.22 4.26
N HIS A 161 16.17 -10.28 3.42
CA HIS A 161 14.79 -10.20 3.87
C HIS A 161 14.33 -11.52 4.51
N THR A 162 13.60 -11.40 5.61
CA THR A 162 13.06 -12.53 6.38
C THR A 162 11.54 -12.55 6.43
N LEU A 163 10.87 -11.47 6.00
CA LEU A 163 9.41 -11.36 5.89
C LEU A 163 9.05 -10.50 4.68
N GLY A 164 8.03 -10.92 3.92
CA GLY A 164 7.41 -10.10 2.86
C GLY A 164 6.00 -9.64 3.25
N ILE A 165 5.63 -8.40 2.95
CA ILE A 165 4.27 -7.86 3.16
C ILE A 165 3.82 -7.14 1.89
N PHE A 166 2.90 -7.74 1.13
CA PHE A 166 2.49 -7.22 -0.17
C PHE A 166 0.98 -6.99 -0.26
N GLU A 167 0.62 -5.84 -0.84
CA GLU A 167 -0.77 -5.51 -1.15
C GLU A 167 -1.14 -6.02 -2.55
N ALA A 168 -2.36 -6.56 -2.70
CA ALA A 168 -2.98 -6.86 -3.99
C ALA A 168 -4.29 -6.10 -4.15
N GLY A 169 -4.39 -5.30 -5.19
CA GLY A 169 -5.58 -4.53 -5.59
C GLY A 169 -6.00 -4.90 -7.00
N ILE A 170 -7.30 -5.04 -7.20
CA ILE A 170 -7.90 -5.35 -8.50
C ILE A 170 -8.96 -4.32 -8.85
N SER A 171 -9.09 -4.06 -10.12
CA SER A 171 -10.14 -3.24 -10.71
C SER A 171 -11.10 -4.04 -11.58
N GLN A 172 -10.69 -5.20 -12.07
CA GLN A 172 -11.47 -6.07 -12.97
C GLN A 172 -11.35 -7.53 -12.58
N PRO A 173 -12.32 -8.39 -12.95
CA PRO A 173 -12.20 -9.84 -12.84
C PRO A 173 -11.01 -10.38 -13.64
N GLY A 174 -10.36 -11.44 -13.12
CA GLY A 174 -9.21 -12.10 -13.73
C GLY A 174 -7.85 -11.50 -13.36
N GLU A 175 -7.81 -10.35 -12.68
CA GLU A 175 -6.55 -9.71 -12.29
C GLU A 175 -5.89 -10.37 -11.05
N MET A 176 -6.66 -10.96 -10.15
CA MET A 176 -6.12 -11.45 -8.87
C MET A 176 -5.29 -12.71 -9.03
N GLU A 177 -5.63 -13.58 -9.96
CA GLU A 177 -4.85 -14.79 -10.23
C GLU A 177 -3.41 -14.48 -10.65
N ALA A 178 -3.22 -13.47 -11.52
CA ALA A 178 -1.89 -13.00 -11.90
C ALA A 178 -1.12 -12.46 -10.69
N LEU A 179 -1.76 -11.70 -9.80
CA LEU A 179 -1.15 -11.18 -8.58
C LEU A 179 -0.80 -12.28 -7.58
N GLN A 180 -1.66 -13.30 -7.44
CA GLN A 180 -1.41 -14.47 -6.60
C GLN A 180 -0.16 -15.22 -7.06
N ASN A 181 -0.06 -15.48 -8.36
CA ASN A 181 1.10 -16.16 -8.97
C ASN A 181 2.43 -15.41 -8.75
N ILE A 182 2.36 -14.08 -8.60
CA ILE A 182 3.54 -13.25 -8.35
C ILE A 182 3.86 -13.20 -6.85
N ILE A 183 2.87 -12.94 -5.99
CA ILE A 183 3.07 -12.73 -4.54
C ILE A 183 3.34 -14.06 -3.83
N GLN A 184 2.61 -15.11 -4.19
CA GLN A 184 2.65 -16.44 -3.55
C GLN A 184 2.61 -16.30 -2.02
N PRO A 185 1.52 -15.75 -1.44
CA PRO A 185 1.46 -15.51 -0.01
C PRO A 185 1.40 -16.82 0.77
N THR A 186 1.97 -16.82 1.97
CA THR A 186 1.83 -17.92 2.95
C THR A 186 0.74 -17.62 3.96
N ILE A 187 0.49 -16.34 4.23
CA ILE A 187 -0.54 -15.83 5.14
C ILE A 187 -1.42 -14.85 4.37
N GLY A 188 -2.74 -15.04 4.42
CA GLY A 188 -3.72 -14.16 3.82
C GLY A 188 -4.27 -13.14 4.82
N VAL A 189 -4.51 -11.90 4.38
CA VAL A 189 -5.22 -10.89 5.16
C VAL A 189 -6.28 -10.23 4.29
N LEU A 190 -7.55 -10.43 4.64
CA LEU A 190 -8.67 -9.76 4.02
C LEU A 190 -9.11 -8.58 4.89
N THR A 191 -8.85 -7.36 4.40
CA THR A 191 -9.32 -6.13 5.05
C THR A 191 -10.76 -5.82 4.67
N HIS A 192 -11.29 -4.70 5.15
CA HIS A 192 -12.67 -4.29 4.90
C HIS A 192 -13.07 -4.37 3.42
N LEU A 193 -14.25 -4.94 3.15
CA LEU A 193 -14.86 -5.04 1.83
C LEU A 193 -15.98 -3.99 1.68
N GLY A 194 -15.72 -2.95 0.91
CA GLY A 194 -16.66 -1.90 0.55
C GLY A 194 -16.96 -1.89 -0.95
N ASP A 195 -17.69 -0.87 -1.40
CA ASP A 195 -18.19 -0.77 -2.79
C ASP A 195 -17.14 -0.31 -3.83
N ALA A 196 -15.88 -0.05 -3.43
CA ALA A 196 -14.84 0.38 -4.36
C ALA A 196 -14.70 -0.58 -5.56
N HIS A 197 -14.76 -0.06 -6.79
CA HIS A 197 -14.72 -0.81 -8.05
C HIS A 197 -15.85 -1.83 -8.26
N SER A 198 -16.98 -1.71 -7.53
CA SER A 198 -18.11 -2.64 -7.68
C SER A 198 -18.77 -2.58 -9.05
N GLU A 199 -18.63 -1.46 -9.77
CA GLU A 199 -19.15 -1.25 -11.13
C GLU A 199 -18.56 -2.20 -12.18
N ASN A 200 -17.39 -2.77 -11.93
CA ASN A 200 -16.72 -3.71 -12.84
C ASN A 200 -17.02 -5.18 -12.54
N PHE A 201 -17.77 -5.46 -11.48
CA PHE A 201 -18.17 -6.80 -11.06
C PHE A 201 -19.69 -6.97 -11.21
N LYS A 202 -20.12 -8.19 -11.56
CA LYS A 202 -21.55 -8.52 -11.73
C LYS A 202 -22.29 -8.53 -10.38
N SER A 203 -21.59 -8.84 -9.28
CA SER A 203 -22.14 -8.88 -7.92
C SER A 203 -21.03 -8.71 -6.88
N GLN A 204 -21.41 -8.37 -5.66
CA GLN A 204 -20.51 -8.32 -4.52
C GLN A 204 -19.89 -9.71 -4.23
N GLN A 205 -20.65 -10.78 -4.39
CA GLN A 205 -20.15 -12.15 -4.25
C GLN A 205 -19.05 -12.48 -5.27
N GLN A 206 -19.20 -12.06 -6.53
CA GLN A 206 -18.16 -12.24 -7.54
C GLN A 206 -16.89 -11.50 -7.12
N LYS A 207 -17.02 -10.27 -6.65
CA LYS A 207 -15.89 -9.44 -6.19
C LYS A 207 -15.17 -10.08 -5.00
N ILE A 208 -15.91 -10.63 -4.05
CA ILE A 208 -15.33 -11.35 -2.90
C ILE A 208 -14.56 -12.58 -3.38
N ARG A 209 -15.18 -13.42 -4.21
CA ARG A 209 -14.54 -14.63 -4.77
C ARG A 209 -13.27 -14.30 -5.53
N GLU A 210 -13.29 -13.26 -6.35
CA GLU A 210 -12.11 -12.80 -7.08
C GLU A 210 -10.96 -12.41 -6.12
N LYS A 211 -11.27 -11.67 -5.04
CA LYS A 211 -10.26 -11.29 -4.04
C LYS A 211 -9.71 -12.50 -3.28
N LEU A 212 -10.53 -13.52 -3.02
CA LEU A 212 -10.10 -14.74 -2.33
C LEU A 212 -9.10 -15.56 -3.17
N LEU A 213 -9.03 -15.37 -4.49
CA LEU A 213 -8.02 -16.04 -5.34
C LEU A 213 -6.59 -15.71 -4.89
N LEU A 214 -6.35 -14.53 -4.29
CA LEU A 214 -5.04 -14.20 -3.71
C LEU A 214 -4.58 -15.24 -2.68
N PHE A 215 -5.51 -15.85 -1.99
CA PHE A 215 -5.25 -16.75 -0.86
C PHE A 215 -5.23 -18.23 -1.26
N THR A 216 -5.18 -18.52 -2.55
CA THR A 216 -4.98 -19.89 -3.03
C THR A 216 -3.61 -20.40 -2.57
N GLY A 217 -3.61 -21.48 -1.79
CA GLY A 217 -2.38 -22.09 -1.28
C GLY A 217 -1.78 -21.45 -0.02
N VAL A 218 -2.45 -20.49 0.63
CA VAL A 218 -2.02 -19.99 1.95
C VAL A 218 -2.22 -21.07 3.02
N THR A 219 -1.41 -21.03 4.06
CA THR A 219 -1.58 -21.89 5.25
C THR A 219 -2.80 -21.46 6.08
N GLY A 220 -3.17 -20.19 6.02
CA GLY A 220 -4.35 -19.64 6.64
C GLY A 220 -4.51 -18.15 6.32
N MET A 221 -5.70 -17.63 6.57
CA MET A 221 -6.01 -16.23 6.37
C MET A 221 -6.69 -15.60 7.59
N ILE A 222 -6.63 -14.27 7.65
CA ILE A 222 -7.33 -13.45 8.65
C ILE A 222 -8.46 -12.71 7.95
N GLY A 223 -9.66 -12.72 8.55
CA GLY A 223 -10.83 -12.04 8.02
C GLY A 223 -11.81 -11.58 9.10
N ASN A 224 -12.62 -10.57 8.76
CA ASN A 224 -13.72 -10.15 9.62
C ASN A 224 -14.87 -11.17 9.55
N GLY A 225 -15.30 -11.67 10.72
CA GLY A 225 -16.38 -12.64 10.86
C GLY A 225 -17.77 -12.03 11.11
N ASP A 226 -17.90 -10.70 11.10
CA ASP A 226 -19.17 -10.01 11.30
C ASP A 226 -19.98 -9.83 10.00
N ASP A 227 -19.34 -9.97 8.83
CA ASP A 227 -20.00 -9.90 7.53
C ASP A 227 -20.38 -11.31 7.03
N PRO A 228 -21.68 -11.68 6.99
CA PRO A 228 -22.11 -13.01 6.58
C PRO A 228 -21.70 -13.37 5.15
N LEU A 229 -21.69 -12.41 4.20
CA LEU A 229 -21.29 -12.65 2.82
C LEU A 229 -19.81 -13.03 2.71
N VAL A 230 -18.98 -12.39 3.55
CA VAL A 230 -17.54 -12.68 3.63
C VAL A 230 -17.31 -14.06 4.24
N VAL A 231 -18.00 -14.35 5.35
CA VAL A 231 -17.91 -15.66 6.04
C VAL A 231 -18.31 -16.80 5.10
N ASP A 232 -19.48 -16.69 4.45
CA ASP A 232 -19.98 -17.70 3.51
C ASP A 232 -19.00 -17.93 2.34
N ALA A 233 -18.45 -16.86 1.78
CA ALA A 233 -17.51 -16.97 0.67
C ALA A 233 -16.20 -17.65 1.09
N ILE A 234 -15.66 -17.31 2.27
CA ILE A 234 -14.44 -17.92 2.80
C ILE A 234 -14.67 -19.40 3.12
N GLN A 235 -15.77 -19.73 3.80
CA GLN A 235 -16.11 -21.12 4.12
C GLN A 235 -16.31 -21.96 2.86
N SER A 236 -16.98 -21.39 1.85
CA SER A 236 -17.18 -22.06 0.55
C SER A 236 -15.86 -22.24 -0.23
N SER A 237 -14.83 -21.45 0.03
CA SER A 237 -13.52 -21.58 -0.62
C SER A 237 -12.65 -22.67 -0.02
N GLY A 238 -12.98 -23.16 1.20
CA GLY A 238 -12.19 -24.14 1.93
C GLY A 238 -10.85 -23.60 2.48
N ILE A 239 -10.61 -22.29 2.41
CA ILE A 239 -9.39 -21.68 2.94
C ILE A 239 -9.49 -21.60 4.47
N PRO A 240 -8.52 -22.12 5.24
CA PRO A 240 -8.51 -21.98 6.68
C PRO A 240 -8.52 -20.49 7.09
N CYS A 241 -9.48 -20.08 7.91
CA CYS A 241 -9.62 -18.68 8.29
C CYS A 241 -9.69 -18.49 9.80
N PHE A 242 -8.89 -17.54 10.25
CA PHE A 242 -8.88 -17.04 11.60
C PHE A 242 -9.75 -15.77 11.66
N PHE A 243 -11.03 -15.96 12.01
CA PHE A 243 -11.99 -14.86 12.08
C PHE A 243 -11.83 -14.04 13.35
N TRP A 244 -11.94 -12.73 13.19
CA TRP A 244 -12.12 -11.78 14.28
C TRP A 244 -13.45 -11.03 14.09
N GLY A 245 -14.10 -10.63 15.20
CA GLY A 245 -15.38 -9.91 15.15
C GLY A 245 -16.15 -10.02 16.46
N LYS A 246 -17.43 -9.66 16.43
CA LYS A 246 -18.34 -9.71 17.59
C LYS A 246 -19.05 -11.06 17.73
N GLN A 247 -19.10 -11.83 16.66
CA GLN A 247 -19.85 -13.08 16.60
C GLN A 247 -19.15 -14.19 17.40
N ALA A 248 -19.94 -15.13 17.93
CA ALA A 248 -19.46 -16.22 18.78
C ALA A 248 -18.50 -17.20 18.07
N HIS A 249 -18.59 -17.31 16.73
CA HIS A 249 -17.72 -18.17 15.95
C HIS A 249 -16.31 -17.58 15.71
N CYS A 250 -16.10 -16.31 16.08
CA CYS A 250 -14.82 -15.66 15.89
C CYS A 250 -13.77 -16.19 16.87
N ALA A 251 -12.58 -16.51 16.37
CA ALA A 251 -11.44 -16.91 17.18
C ALA A 251 -10.94 -15.77 18.08
N ILE A 252 -11.07 -14.53 17.61
CA ILE A 252 -10.87 -13.32 18.39
C ILE A 252 -12.21 -12.58 18.45
N ARG A 253 -12.82 -12.58 19.63
CA ARG A 253 -14.09 -11.90 19.85
C ARG A 253 -13.87 -10.50 20.42
N VAL A 254 -14.45 -9.51 19.75
CA VAL A 254 -14.50 -8.12 20.21
C VAL A 254 -15.63 -8.00 21.24
N VAL A 255 -15.25 -7.90 22.52
CA VAL A 255 -16.22 -7.83 23.64
C VAL A 255 -16.75 -6.42 23.79
N ASP A 256 -15.86 -5.41 23.78
CA ASP A 256 -16.23 -4.02 23.97
C ASP A 256 -15.23 -3.09 23.31
N ILE A 257 -15.69 -1.89 22.92
CA ILE A 257 -14.88 -0.82 22.34
C ILE A 257 -15.23 0.49 23.04
N LYS A 258 -14.27 1.03 23.80
CA LYS A 258 -14.41 2.31 24.49
C LYS A 258 -13.55 3.37 23.83
N LYS A 259 -14.18 4.39 23.27
CA LYS A 259 -13.52 5.53 22.63
C LYS A 259 -13.38 6.67 23.63
N GLU A 260 -12.15 7.09 23.83
CA GLU A 260 -11.76 8.27 24.59
C GLU A 260 -11.38 9.41 23.63
N GLU A 261 -10.98 10.57 24.17
CA GLU A 261 -10.62 11.71 23.32
C GLU A 261 -9.38 11.45 22.43
N ALA A 262 -8.38 10.74 22.95
CA ALA A 262 -7.10 10.56 22.30
C ALA A 262 -6.76 9.10 21.94
N TYR A 263 -7.54 8.13 22.42
CA TYR A 263 -7.27 6.70 22.19
C TYR A 263 -8.56 5.88 22.20
N THR A 264 -8.49 4.66 21.73
CA THR A 264 -9.56 3.67 21.83
C THR A 264 -9.05 2.44 22.57
N ALA A 265 -9.77 2.01 23.61
CA ALA A 265 -9.56 0.74 24.28
C ALA A 265 -10.46 -0.33 23.64
N ILE A 266 -9.86 -1.46 23.23
CA ILE A 266 -10.55 -2.56 22.59
C ILE A 266 -10.36 -3.81 23.45
N HIS A 267 -11.46 -4.30 24.04
CA HIS A 267 -11.45 -5.50 24.86
C HIS A 267 -11.67 -6.74 24.00
N LEU A 268 -10.72 -7.65 24.05
CA LEU A 268 -10.68 -8.85 23.21
C LEU A 268 -10.75 -10.12 24.07
N GLU A 269 -11.51 -11.08 23.61
CA GLU A 269 -11.53 -12.46 24.10
C GLU A 269 -10.97 -13.38 23.01
N VAL A 270 -10.00 -14.20 23.37
CA VAL A 270 -9.29 -15.06 22.42
C VAL A 270 -9.54 -16.53 22.76
N ASN A 271 -10.09 -17.27 21.81
CA ASN A 271 -10.22 -18.71 21.89
C ASN A 271 -8.85 -19.35 21.60
N ARG A 272 -8.17 -19.81 22.65
CA ARG A 272 -6.82 -20.38 22.56
C ARG A 272 -6.75 -21.65 21.73
N GLU A 273 -7.79 -22.49 21.74
CA GLU A 273 -7.83 -23.69 20.92
C GLU A 273 -7.88 -23.36 19.42
N ALA A 274 -8.71 -22.39 19.04
CA ALA A 274 -8.78 -21.90 17.66
C ALA A 274 -7.44 -21.29 17.22
N VAL A 275 -6.76 -20.53 18.08
CA VAL A 275 -5.43 -19.96 17.83
C VAL A 275 -4.38 -21.05 17.70
N SER A 276 -4.33 -22.01 18.63
CA SER A 276 -3.36 -23.11 18.62
C SER A 276 -3.51 -24.00 17.39
N ASN A 277 -4.74 -24.29 16.98
CA ASN A 277 -5.01 -25.05 15.76
C ASN A 277 -4.58 -24.28 14.49
N SER A 278 -4.70 -22.95 14.48
CA SER A 278 -4.23 -22.09 13.39
C SER A 278 -2.71 -21.96 13.36
N LEU A 279 -2.05 -21.90 14.53
CA LEU A 279 -0.59 -21.85 14.67
C LEU A 279 0.07 -23.15 14.19
N LEU A 280 -0.56 -24.33 14.43
CA LEU A 280 -0.06 -25.61 13.96
C LEU A 280 -0.02 -25.70 12.43
N THR A 281 -0.90 -25.00 11.73
CA THR A 281 -0.86 -24.88 10.26
C THR A 281 0.24 -23.93 9.76
N LEU A 282 0.57 -22.90 10.52
CA LEU A 282 1.65 -21.96 10.18
C LEU A 282 3.06 -22.49 10.53
N SER A 283 3.17 -23.37 11.54
CA SER A 283 4.44 -23.94 12.00
C SER A 283 4.91 -25.18 11.23
N SER A 284 4.16 -25.68 10.25
CA SER A 284 4.55 -26.82 9.41
C SER A 284 5.67 -26.53 8.40
N HIS A 285 6.12 -25.27 8.27
CA HIS A 285 7.39 -24.95 7.64
C HIS A 285 8.51 -24.96 8.70
N PRO A 286 9.73 -25.52 8.39
CA PRO A 286 10.84 -25.55 9.34
C PRO A 286 11.12 -24.10 9.78
N SER A 287 10.81 -23.85 11.02
CA SER A 287 10.91 -22.55 11.68
C SER A 287 12.35 -22.05 11.65
N PRO A 288 12.66 -20.87 11.10
CA PRO A 288 13.89 -20.17 11.45
C PRO A 288 13.80 -19.46 12.81
N PHE A 289 12.74 -19.75 13.58
CA PHE A 289 12.53 -19.16 14.92
C PHE A 289 13.25 -19.94 16.02
N THR A 290 14.56 -20.00 15.93
CA THR A 290 15.39 -20.13 17.14
C THR A 290 15.59 -18.72 17.68
N PHE A 291 14.86 -18.38 18.74
CA PHE A 291 15.20 -17.24 19.58
C PHE A 291 16.65 -17.41 20.00
N HIS A 292 17.56 -16.58 19.47
CA HIS A 292 18.86 -16.39 20.08
C HIS A 292 18.64 -15.46 21.28
N PRO A 293 18.79 -15.95 22.53
CA PRO A 293 18.83 -15.06 23.66
C PRO A 293 20.10 -14.22 23.54
N SER A 294 19.96 -12.91 23.72
CA SER A 294 21.09 -11.99 23.86
C SER A 294 22.09 -12.51 24.88
N PRO A 295 23.42 -12.41 24.65
CA PRO A 295 24.44 -12.92 25.56
C PRO A 295 24.72 -11.94 26.71
N PHE A 296 23.78 -11.78 27.64
CA PHE A 296 24.06 -11.16 28.95
C PHE A 296 23.10 -11.76 30.00
N THR A 297 23.54 -12.75 30.67
CA THR A 297 23.56 -13.07 32.12
C THR A 297 23.70 -14.58 32.33
N SER A 298 24.82 -14.95 32.88
CA SER A 298 25.15 -16.29 33.38
C SER A 298 24.37 -16.58 34.67
N HIS A 299 23.45 -17.55 34.62
CA HIS A 299 23.21 -18.52 35.68
C HIS A 299 22.31 -19.65 35.18
N PRO A 300 22.71 -20.92 35.24
CA PRO A 300 21.89 -22.05 34.85
C PRO A 300 21.00 -22.45 36.02
N SER A 301 19.70 -22.31 35.89
CA SER A 301 18.73 -23.05 36.70
C SER A 301 18.11 -24.15 35.85
N PRO A 302 17.96 -25.39 36.37
CA PRO A 302 17.44 -26.50 35.59
C PRO A 302 15.94 -26.33 35.37
N LEU A 303 15.56 -26.11 34.11
CA LEU A 303 14.16 -26.16 33.67
C LEU A 303 13.67 -27.60 33.61
N THR A 304 12.98 -28.02 34.65
CA THR A 304 12.14 -29.19 34.64
C THR A 304 10.99 -28.97 33.64
N SER A 305 10.96 -29.77 32.58
CA SER A 305 9.86 -29.85 31.62
C SER A 305 8.65 -30.47 32.30
N HIS A 306 7.75 -29.64 32.82
CA HIS A 306 6.38 -30.05 33.08
C HIS A 306 5.50 -29.68 31.88
N PRO A 307 4.72 -30.62 31.30
CA PRO A 307 3.66 -30.28 30.38
C PRO A 307 2.62 -29.47 31.15
N SER A 308 2.59 -28.16 30.95
CA SER A 308 1.55 -27.31 31.50
C SER A 308 0.22 -27.73 30.86
N HIS A 309 -0.70 -28.27 31.66
CA HIS A 309 -2.10 -28.46 31.31
C HIS A 309 -2.65 -27.10 30.84
N PHE A 310 -2.95 -27.01 29.54
CA PHE A 310 -3.66 -25.85 28.97
C PHE A 310 -5.08 -25.86 29.57
N THR A 311 -5.34 -24.94 30.47
CA THR A 311 -6.72 -24.69 30.94
C THR A 311 -7.51 -24.11 29.77
N SER A 312 -8.65 -24.73 29.48
CA SER A 312 -9.58 -24.46 28.36
C SER A 312 -10.35 -23.13 28.48
N HIS A 313 -9.85 -22.17 29.27
CA HIS A 313 -10.53 -20.89 29.45
C HIS A 313 -10.06 -19.87 28.39
N PRO A 314 -11.00 -19.11 27.77
CA PRO A 314 -10.65 -18.04 26.87
C PRO A 314 -9.79 -16.99 27.58
N SER A 315 -8.76 -16.47 26.91
CA SER A 315 -7.93 -15.39 27.47
C SER A 315 -8.50 -14.03 27.07
N HIS A 316 -8.58 -13.13 28.04
CA HIS A 316 -9.02 -11.76 27.82
C HIS A 316 -7.83 -10.82 27.91
N PHE A 317 -7.74 -9.86 27.02
CA PHE A 317 -6.80 -8.73 27.12
C PHE A 317 -7.34 -7.50 26.42
N THR A 318 -6.75 -6.35 26.69
CA THR A 318 -7.16 -5.06 26.14
C THR A 318 -6.00 -4.46 25.36
N ILE A 319 -6.28 -4.06 24.13
CA ILE A 319 -5.34 -3.24 23.34
C ILE A 319 -5.81 -1.79 23.37
N HIS A 320 -4.84 -0.87 23.43
CA HIS A 320 -5.07 0.57 23.34
C HIS A 320 -4.46 1.07 22.04
N ILE A 321 -5.24 1.76 21.21
CA ILE A 321 -4.76 2.33 19.97
C ILE A 321 -4.84 3.85 20.01
N PRO A 322 -3.84 4.60 19.51
CA PRO A 322 -3.84 6.06 19.51
C PRO A 322 -4.72 6.65 18.38
N PHE A 323 -5.87 6.01 18.12
CA PHE A 323 -6.83 6.37 17.07
C PHE A 323 -8.24 6.17 17.58
N THR A 324 -9.19 6.97 17.05
CA THR A 324 -10.59 6.95 17.52
C THR A 324 -11.61 6.60 16.44
N ASP A 325 -11.18 6.51 15.16
CA ASP A 325 -12.06 6.17 14.05
C ASP A 325 -12.30 4.65 13.91
N ASN A 326 -13.46 4.29 13.34
CA ASN A 326 -13.85 2.88 13.21
C ASN A 326 -12.93 2.10 12.27
N ALA A 327 -12.42 2.74 11.20
CA ALA A 327 -11.55 2.07 10.25
C ALA A 327 -10.19 1.73 10.90
N ALA A 328 -9.66 2.63 11.73
CA ALA A 328 -8.46 2.36 12.52
C ALA A 328 -8.68 1.23 13.53
N VAL A 329 -9.85 1.16 14.17
CA VAL A 329 -10.21 0.06 15.08
C VAL A 329 -10.19 -1.27 14.34
N GLU A 330 -10.89 -1.39 13.19
CA GLU A 330 -10.91 -2.62 12.38
C GLU A 330 -9.51 -3.02 11.91
N ASN A 331 -8.72 -2.07 11.43
CA ASN A 331 -7.36 -2.32 10.96
C ASN A 331 -6.44 -2.78 12.11
N ALA A 332 -6.59 -2.21 13.32
CA ALA A 332 -5.82 -2.60 14.50
C ALA A 332 -6.18 -4.00 14.98
N ILE A 333 -7.46 -4.37 14.98
CA ILE A 333 -7.90 -5.73 15.32
C ILE A 333 -7.35 -6.71 14.26
N THR A 334 -7.39 -6.35 12.98
CA THR A 334 -6.79 -7.16 11.90
C THR A 334 -5.29 -7.37 12.15
N CYS A 335 -4.52 -6.32 12.48
CA CYS A 335 -3.10 -6.43 12.81
C CYS A 335 -2.87 -7.29 14.06
N CYS A 336 -3.66 -7.09 15.13
CA CYS A 336 -3.63 -7.92 16.33
C CYS A 336 -3.83 -9.40 16.00
N SER A 337 -4.78 -9.70 15.12
CA SER A 337 -5.07 -11.05 14.66
C SER A 337 -3.90 -11.69 13.92
N VAL A 338 -3.18 -10.91 13.09
CA VAL A 338 -1.95 -11.37 12.41
C VAL A 338 -0.85 -11.68 13.43
N LEU A 339 -0.65 -10.83 14.44
CA LEU A 339 0.36 -11.06 15.47
C LEU A 339 0.05 -12.33 16.28
N LEU A 340 -1.21 -12.50 16.70
CA LEU A 340 -1.64 -13.73 17.40
C LEU A 340 -1.42 -14.96 16.54
N ALA A 341 -1.80 -14.94 15.26
CA ALA A 341 -1.59 -16.03 14.31
C ALA A 341 -0.09 -16.33 14.07
N MET A 342 0.80 -15.35 14.25
CA MET A 342 2.24 -15.51 14.20
C MET A 342 2.88 -15.86 15.55
N GLY A 343 2.08 -16.10 16.60
CA GLY A 343 2.54 -16.63 17.89
C GLY A 343 3.00 -15.58 18.90
N TYR A 344 2.70 -14.30 18.70
CA TYR A 344 3.02 -13.25 19.68
C TYR A 344 2.09 -13.34 20.89
N ASN A 345 2.63 -13.08 22.08
CA ASN A 345 1.85 -13.02 23.31
C ASN A 345 1.10 -11.69 23.44
N SER A 346 0.08 -11.68 24.33
CA SER A 346 -0.79 -10.52 24.54
C SER A 346 -0.04 -9.27 25.05
N GLU A 347 1.03 -9.45 25.86
CA GLU A 347 1.81 -8.35 26.40
C GLU A 347 2.56 -7.61 25.29
N THR A 348 3.30 -8.35 24.44
CA THR A 348 4.01 -7.78 23.29
C THR A 348 3.04 -7.11 22.31
N ILE A 349 1.87 -7.72 22.06
CA ILE A 349 0.85 -7.16 21.18
C ILE A 349 0.33 -5.84 21.74
N THR A 350 -0.02 -5.80 23.03
CA THR A 350 -0.55 -4.59 23.68
C THR A 350 0.46 -3.45 23.66
N GLU A 351 1.73 -3.75 23.97
CA GLU A 351 2.82 -2.77 23.93
C GLU A 351 2.96 -2.18 22.52
N ARG A 352 3.13 -3.03 21.52
CA ARG A 352 3.44 -2.58 20.15
C ARG A 352 2.28 -1.86 19.48
N ILE A 353 1.06 -2.35 19.66
CA ILE A 353 -0.15 -1.71 19.09
C ILE A 353 -0.36 -0.32 19.70
N GLY A 354 -0.06 -0.12 20.97
CA GLY A 354 -0.13 1.19 21.61
C GLY A 354 0.85 2.23 21.04
N LEU A 355 1.89 1.79 20.34
CA LEU A 355 2.91 2.64 19.73
C LEU A 355 2.68 2.91 18.22
N LEU A 356 1.57 2.42 17.65
CA LEU A 356 1.25 2.63 16.24
C LEU A 356 1.19 4.11 15.87
N LYS A 357 1.77 4.43 14.72
CA LYS A 357 1.78 5.78 14.17
C LYS A 357 0.83 5.91 12.98
N PRO A 358 0.27 7.10 12.72
CA PRO A 358 -0.49 7.38 11.51
C PRO A 358 0.29 7.04 10.25
N VAL A 359 -0.43 6.64 9.21
CA VAL A 359 0.15 6.41 7.88
C VAL A 359 -0.04 7.67 7.05
N GLU A 360 1.03 8.16 6.45
CA GLU A 360 1.00 9.37 5.62
C GLU A 360 -0.11 9.32 4.55
N MET A 361 -0.79 10.45 4.34
CA MET A 361 -1.88 10.62 3.37
C MET A 361 -3.05 9.63 3.54
N ARG A 362 -3.28 9.11 4.76
CA ARG A 362 -4.36 8.19 5.11
C ARG A 362 -5.04 8.64 6.39
N LEU A 363 -6.04 9.52 6.27
CA LEU A 363 -6.72 10.16 7.42
C LEU A 363 -5.72 10.76 8.43
N GLU A 364 -4.58 11.22 7.93
CA GLU A 364 -3.53 11.80 8.75
C GLU A 364 -3.96 13.19 9.23
N MET A 365 -4.06 13.35 10.57
CA MET A 365 -4.40 14.65 11.15
C MET A 365 -3.14 15.44 11.47
N LYS A 366 -3.09 16.69 10.99
CA LYS A 366 -2.00 17.65 11.22
C LYS A 366 -2.54 18.96 11.76
N LYS A 367 -1.70 19.70 12.49
CA LYS A 367 -1.99 21.08 12.83
C LYS A 367 -1.91 21.94 11.58
N GLY A 368 -2.94 22.72 11.33
CA GLY A 368 -3.02 23.65 10.22
C GLY A 368 -2.67 25.08 10.63
N ILE A 369 -2.56 25.94 9.61
CA ILE A 369 -2.44 27.39 9.78
C ILE A 369 -3.67 27.96 10.49
N ASN A 370 -3.56 29.13 11.11
CA ASN A 370 -4.64 29.91 11.68
C ASN A 370 -5.61 29.08 12.57
N ASN A 371 -5.04 28.28 13.47
CA ASN A 371 -5.78 27.39 14.36
C ASN A 371 -6.69 26.39 13.61
N CYS A 372 -6.29 25.91 12.43
CA CYS A 372 -6.99 24.86 11.72
C CYS A 372 -6.45 23.47 12.10
N SER A 373 -7.27 22.44 11.87
CA SER A 373 -6.85 21.04 11.85
C SER A 373 -7.01 20.51 10.43
N VAL A 374 -5.95 19.91 9.86
CA VAL A 374 -5.96 19.36 8.50
C VAL A 374 -5.97 17.85 8.56
N ILE A 375 -6.95 17.23 7.91
CA ILE A 375 -7.03 15.78 7.70
C ILE A 375 -6.61 15.52 6.27
N ASN A 376 -5.44 14.90 6.09
CA ASN A 376 -4.91 14.54 4.78
C ASN A 376 -5.30 13.11 4.41
N ASP A 377 -6.15 12.95 3.40
CA ASP A 377 -6.55 11.67 2.79
C ASP A 377 -6.53 11.76 1.25
N ALA A 378 -5.50 12.41 0.72
CA ALA A 378 -5.35 12.82 -0.68
C ALA A 378 -4.80 11.72 -1.60
N TYR A 379 -5.19 10.46 -1.43
CA TYR A 379 -4.65 9.36 -2.23
C TYR A 379 -5.68 8.61 -3.08
N ILE A 380 -6.89 8.40 -2.56
CA ILE A 380 -7.98 7.67 -3.21
C ILE A 380 -9.25 8.53 -3.21
N ALA A 381 -9.92 8.59 -4.36
CA ALA A 381 -11.24 9.19 -4.52
C ALA A 381 -12.26 8.12 -4.95
N ASP A 382 -12.89 7.48 -3.99
CA ASP A 382 -14.08 6.64 -4.15
C ASP A 382 -15.11 6.96 -3.05
N LEU A 383 -16.37 6.66 -3.29
CA LEU A 383 -17.48 7.05 -2.41
C LEU A 383 -17.39 6.39 -1.03
N SER A 384 -16.97 5.12 -0.95
CA SER A 384 -16.90 4.41 0.34
C SER A 384 -15.79 4.97 1.22
N SER A 385 -14.62 5.25 0.63
CA SER A 385 -13.53 5.91 1.36
C SER A 385 -13.85 7.36 1.72
N LEU A 386 -14.66 8.07 0.91
CA LEU A 386 -15.15 9.40 1.27
C LEU A 386 -16.07 9.35 2.49
N ARG A 387 -17.00 8.39 2.55
CA ARG A 387 -17.86 8.21 3.74
C ARG A 387 -17.05 7.98 5.01
N ILE A 388 -16.03 7.11 4.95
CA ILE A 388 -15.10 6.88 6.09
C ILE A 388 -14.40 8.17 6.49
N ALA A 389 -13.90 8.95 5.51
CA ALA A 389 -13.21 10.20 5.79
C ALA A 389 -14.16 11.28 6.38
N LEU A 390 -15.40 11.31 5.93
CA LEU A 390 -16.42 12.20 6.48
C LEU A 390 -16.85 11.78 7.90
N ASP A 391 -16.93 10.48 8.19
CA ASP A 391 -17.18 9.97 9.54
C ASP A 391 -16.03 10.37 10.48
N PHE A 392 -14.78 10.25 10.01
CA PHE A 392 -13.61 10.72 10.76
C PHE A 392 -13.65 12.22 10.99
N LEU A 393 -13.98 13.03 9.96
CA LEU A 393 -14.15 14.48 10.08
C LEU A 393 -15.21 14.84 11.12
N GLU A 394 -16.35 14.11 11.16
CA GLU A 394 -17.44 14.34 12.10
C GLU A 394 -17.04 14.06 13.56
N GLN A 395 -16.19 13.07 13.78
CA GLN A 395 -15.68 12.69 15.11
C GLN A 395 -14.73 13.76 15.68
N GLN A 396 -14.11 14.59 14.83
CA GLN A 396 -13.23 15.66 15.26
C GLN A 396 -14.06 16.81 15.88
N ARG A 397 -13.86 17.07 17.18
CA ARG A 397 -14.61 18.07 17.96
C ARG A 397 -13.86 19.38 18.19
N GLN A 398 -12.61 19.48 17.70
CA GLN A 398 -11.75 20.65 17.93
C GLN A 398 -12.36 21.94 17.35
N HIS A 399 -13.05 21.84 16.21
CA HIS A 399 -13.68 22.96 15.54
C HIS A 399 -15.12 22.64 15.12
N ARG A 400 -16.01 23.65 15.22
CA ARG A 400 -17.40 23.52 14.77
C ARG A 400 -17.55 23.65 13.25
N LYS A 401 -16.64 24.39 12.62
CA LYS A 401 -16.64 24.60 11.17
C LYS A 401 -15.91 23.44 10.50
N ARG A 402 -16.55 22.83 9.49
CA ARG A 402 -16.01 21.73 8.72
C ARG A 402 -15.92 22.11 7.27
N THR A 403 -14.73 21.98 6.70
CA THR A 403 -14.44 22.22 5.27
C THR A 403 -14.00 20.91 4.61
N VAL A 404 -14.48 20.67 3.41
CA VAL A 404 -14.04 19.53 2.59
C VAL A 404 -13.46 20.06 1.28
N ILE A 405 -12.23 19.68 0.97
CA ILE A 405 -11.56 19.90 -0.31
C ILE A 405 -11.52 18.55 -1.02
N LEU A 406 -12.18 18.45 -2.16
CA LEU A 406 -12.37 17.20 -2.88
C LEU A 406 -11.95 17.34 -4.34
N SER A 407 -11.20 16.36 -4.88
CA SER A 407 -10.96 16.30 -6.32
C SER A 407 -12.03 15.48 -7.04
N ASP A 408 -12.07 15.57 -8.38
CA ASP A 408 -12.86 14.66 -9.20
C ASP A 408 -12.58 13.20 -8.85
N PHE A 409 -13.62 12.39 -8.93
CA PHE A 409 -13.55 10.94 -8.82
C PHE A 409 -13.07 10.31 -10.14
N ALA A 410 -12.72 9.03 -10.08
CA ALA A 410 -12.49 8.27 -11.30
C ALA A 410 -13.77 8.20 -12.15
N GLU A 411 -13.61 7.96 -13.46
CA GLU A 411 -14.73 7.81 -14.38
C GLU A 411 -15.72 6.74 -13.88
N THR A 412 -16.98 7.11 -13.75
CA THR A 412 -18.08 6.23 -13.34
C THR A 412 -19.10 6.13 -14.46
N LYS A 413 -19.87 5.03 -14.49
CA LYS A 413 -20.95 4.82 -15.47
C LYS A 413 -22.15 5.74 -15.25
N ASP A 414 -22.33 6.22 -14.00
CA ASP A 414 -23.43 7.12 -13.61
C ASP A 414 -22.89 8.28 -12.75
N PRO A 415 -22.31 9.30 -13.41
CA PRO A 415 -21.79 10.48 -12.71
C PRO A 415 -22.88 11.26 -11.96
N GLU A 416 -24.08 11.34 -12.54
CA GLU A 416 -25.23 12.04 -11.96
C GLU A 416 -25.57 11.49 -10.57
N LYS A 417 -25.68 10.18 -10.44
CA LYS A 417 -25.94 9.49 -9.20
C LYS A 417 -24.79 9.66 -8.21
N LEU A 418 -23.55 9.48 -8.66
CA LEU A 418 -22.35 9.61 -7.82
C LEU A 418 -22.28 10.98 -7.16
N TYR A 419 -22.38 12.07 -7.94
CA TYR A 419 -22.25 13.42 -7.40
C TYR A 419 -23.46 13.83 -6.55
N SER A 420 -24.65 13.26 -6.79
CA SER A 420 -25.80 13.40 -5.90
C SER A 420 -25.55 12.74 -4.54
N GLU A 421 -24.99 11.53 -4.52
CA GLU A 421 -24.66 10.82 -3.30
C GLU A 421 -23.54 11.52 -2.50
N ILE A 422 -22.56 12.10 -3.19
CA ILE A 422 -21.50 12.90 -2.55
C ILE A 422 -22.12 14.15 -1.89
N ALA A 423 -22.95 14.90 -2.62
CA ALA A 423 -23.60 16.10 -2.11
C ALA A 423 -24.48 15.78 -0.88
N ALA A 424 -25.27 14.71 -0.94
CA ALA A 424 -26.08 14.24 0.18
C ALA A 424 -25.21 13.85 1.41
N ALA A 425 -24.07 13.17 1.19
CA ALA A 425 -23.15 12.83 2.28
C ALA A 425 -22.54 14.07 2.95
N LEU A 426 -22.14 15.08 2.18
CA LEU A 426 -21.65 16.35 2.71
C LEU A 426 -22.71 17.07 3.55
N GLN A 427 -23.96 17.11 3.08
CA GLN A 427 -25.09 17.70 3.78
C GLN A 427 -25.39 16.96 5.10
N GLN A 428 -25.46 15.63 5.05
CA GLN A 428 -25.69 14.79 6.25
C GLN A 428 -24.63 15.05 7.33
N LYS A 429 -23.36 15.23 6.94
CA LYS A 429 -22.24 15.50 7.86
C LYS A 429 -22.10 16.98 8.22
N LYS A 430 -23.04 17.81 7.84
CA LYS A 430 -23.11 19.25 8.17
C LYS A 430 -21.83 20.00 7.78
N VAL A 431 -21.28 19.67 6.61
CA VAL A 431 -20.14 20.39 6.02
C VAL A 431 -20.58 21.83 5.76
N LYS A 432 -19.77 22.81 6.16
CA LYS A 432 -20.08 24.23 6.03
C LYS A 432 -19.47 24.87 4.80
N ARG A 433 -18.34 24.34 4.36
CA ARG A 433 -17.66 24.80 3.15
C ARG A 433 -17.19 23.61 2.33
N PHE A 434 -17.42 23.68 1.05
CA PHE A 434 -16.99 22.70 0.07
C PHE A 434 -16.11 23.36 -0.99
N ILE A 435 -14.99 22.73 -1.33
CA ILE A 435 -14.07 23.16 -2.37
C ILE A 435 -13.87 21.98 -3.32
N GLY A 436 -14.38 22.12 -4.54
CA GLY A 436 -14.27 21.13 -5.61
C GLY A 436 -13.11 21.46 -6.54
N ILE A 437 -12.29 20.44 -6.87
CA ILE A 437 -11.15 20.57 -7.78
C ILE A 437 -11.31 19.59 -8.93
N GLY A 438 -11.51 20.12 -10.14
CA GLY A 438 -11.68 19.35 -11.36
C GLY A 438 -12.97 19.68 -12.12
N SER A 439 -12.96 19.34 -13.40
CA SER A 439 -14.02 19.71 -14.34
C SER A 439 -15.36 19.01 -14.09
N HIS A 440 -15.34 17.79 -13.58
CA HIS A 440 -16.58 17.06 -13.28
C HIS A 440 -17.30 17.65 -12.06
N LEU A 441 -16.58 17.96 -10.98
CA LEU A 441 -17.18 18.65 -9.83
C LEU A 441 -17.78 19.99 -10.22
N TYR A 442 -17.12 20.73 -11.12
CA TYR A 442 -17.66 21.98 -11.68
C TYR A 442 -18.93 21.74 -12.50
N GLN A 443 -18.96 20.69 -13.33
CA GLN A 443 -20.14 20.35 -14.15
C GLN A 443 -21.39 20.09 -13.29
N TYR A 444 -21.22 19.47 -12.10
CA TYR A 444 -22.31 19.13 -11.18
C TYR A 444 -22.42 20.11 -10.01
N LYS A 445 -21.90 21.33 -10.13
CA LYS A 445 -21.83 22.32 -9.03
C LYS A 445 -23.16 22.63 -8.38
N SER A 446 -24.27 22.67 -9.11
CA SER A 446 -25.61 22.96 -8.57
C SER A 446 -26.00 22.03 -7.44
N LYS A 447 -25.64 20.72 -7.51
CA LYS A 447 -25.93 19.76 -6.44
C LYS A 447 -25.21 20.10 -5.13
N PHE A 448 -24.01 20.63 -5.23
CA PHE A 448 -23.20 21.02 -4.06
C PHE A 448 -23.65 22.37 -3.50
N GLU A 449 -24.05 23.31 -4.35
CA GLU A 449 -24.59 24.61 -3.98
C GLU A 449 -25.92 24.48 -3.20
N GLU A 450 -26.74 23.47 -3.54
CA GLU A 450 -27.95 23.11 -2.79
C GLU A 450 -27.64 22.44 -1.43
N ALA A 451 -26.56 21.65 -1.35
CA ALA A 451 -26.24 20.82 -0.19
C ALA A 451 -25.37 21.53 0.86
N VAL A 452 -24.53 22.50 0.46
CA VAL A 452 -23.51 23.14 1.30
C VAL A 452 -23.58 24.67 1.17
N ALA A 453 -23.55 25.37 2.29
CA ALA A 453 -23.77 26.82 2.37
C ALA A 453 -22.70 27.66 1.64
N ALA A 454 -21.47 27.19 1.55
CA ALA A 454 -20.38 27.87 0.85
C ALA A 454 -19.63 26.89 -0.05
N THR A 455 -19.64 27.15 -1.34
CA THR A 455 -19.01 26.27 -2.35
C THR A 455 -18.07 27.07 -3.24
N PHE A 456 -16.92 26.47 -3.56
CA PHE A 456 -15.91 27.03 -4.46
C PHE A 456 -15.44 25.92 -5.40
N PHE A 457 -15.13 26.28 -6.64
CA PHE A 457 -14.69 25.30 -7.65
C PHE A 457 -13.47 25.83 -8.39
N TYR A 458 -12.51 24.94 -8.64
CA TYR A 458 -11.25 25.23 -9.34
C TYR A 458 -11.01 24.12 -10.37
N ASP A 459 -10.44 24.48 -11.52
CA ASP A 459 -10.18 23.52 -12.60
C ASP A 459 -9.04 22.55 -12.25
N SER A 460 -8.08 22.98 -11.47
CA SER A 460 -6.90 22.20 -11.08
C SER A 460 -6.39 22.58 -9.68
N THR A 461 -5.46 21.80 -9.17
CA THR A 461 -4.73 22.12 -7.94
C THR A 461 -3.91 23.39 -8.10
N GLU A 462 -3.29 23.62 -9.25
CA GLU A 462 -2.52 24.81 -9.56
C GLU A 462 -3.41 26.05 -9.58
N ASP A 463 -4.63 25.94 -10.13
CA ASP A 463 -5.62 27.02 -10.13
C ASP A 463 -6.02 27.37 -8.68
N PHE A 464 -6.31 26.38 -7.83
CA PHE A 464 -6.56 26.62 -6.41
C PHE A 464 -5.37 27.33 -5.73
N ILE A 465 -4.13 26.87 -5.98
CA ILE A 465 -2.92 27.44 -5.37
C ILE A 465 -2.74 28.90 -5.77
N THR A 466 -3.02 29.25 -7.02
CA THR A 466 -2.92 30.62 -7.52
C THR A 466 -3.89 31.58 -6.82
N HIS A 467 -5.07 31.09 -6.43
CA HIS A 467 -6.12 31.85 -5.74
C HIS A 467 -6.12 31.66 -4.23
N PHE A 468 -5.14 30.92 -3.69
CA PHE A 468 -5.08 30.58 -2.26
C PHE A 468 -4.81 31.83 -1.39
N LEU A 469 -5.70 32.07 -0.45
CA LEU A 469 -5.56 33.09 0.60
C LEU A 469 -5.62 32.41 1.97
N SER A 470 -4.53 32.41 2.70
CA SER A 470 -4.42 31.78 4.03
C SER A 470 -5.43 32.34 5.04
N THR A 471 -5.82 33.62 4.90
CA THR A 471 -6.79 34.29 5.76
C THR A 471 -8.22 33.77 5.63
N GLN A 472 -8.52 33.02 4.56
CA GLN A 472 -9.84 32.39 4.37
C GLN A 472 -10.02 31.13 5.23
N PHE A 473 -8.94 30.60 5.79
CA PHE A 473 -8.92 29.36 6.58
C PHE A 473 -8.53 29.68 8.03
N HIS A 474 -9.50 29.57 8.94
CA HIS A 474 -9.30 29.79 10.38
C HIS A 474 -10.34 29.05 11.21
N ASP A 475 -9.94 28.54 12.36
CA ASP A 475 -10.79 27.87 13.36
C ASP A 475 -11.69 26.79 12.77
N GLU A 476 -11.14 25.92 11.92
CA GLU A 476 -11.90 24.88 11.21
C GLU A 476 -11.13 23.58 11.06
N THR A 477 -11.86 22.48 10.90
CA THR A 477 -11.30 21.19 10.51
C THR A 477 -11.50 21.02 9.01
N ILE A 478 -10.39 20.77 8.30
CA ILE A 478 -10.33 20.69 6.83
C ILE A 478 -9.98 19.25 6.43
N LEU A 479 -10.89 18.59 5.72
CA LEU A 479 -10.62 17.31 5.08
C LEU A 479 -10.16 17.54 3.64
N ILE A 480 -8.99 17.02 3.29
CA ILE A 480 -8.45 17.04 1.92
C ILE A 480 -8.48 15.60 1.41
N LYS A 481 -9.30 15.36 0.37
CA LYS A 481 -9.48 14.05 -0.22
C LYS A 481 -9.53 14.11 -1.74
N GLY A 482 -8.83 13.18 -2.40
CA GLY A 482 -8.87 13.19 -3.87
C GLY A 482 -8.03 12.12 -4.52
N ALA A 483 -8.20 12.02 -5.84
CA ALA A 483 -7.42 11.09 -6.65
C ALA A 483 -5.98 11.61 -6.83
N ARG A 484 -5.02 10.70 -6.80
CA ARG A 484 -3.58 11.00 -6.87
C ARG A 484 -3.16 11.88 -8.05
N LYS A 485 -3.91 11.82 -9.18
CA LYS A 485 -3.63 12.64 -10.37
C LYS A 485 -3.73 14.15 -10.12
N PHE A 486 -4.48 14.56 -9.06
CA PHE A 486 -4.68 15.96 -8.69
C PHE A 486 -3.60 16.51 -7.75
N THR A 487 -2.68 15.68 -7.24
CA THR A 487 -1.56 16.13 -6.38
C THR A 487 -1.98 17.05 -5.23
N LEU A 488 -3.09 16.72 -4.55
CA LEU A 488 -3.66 17.54 -3.48
C LEU A 488 -2.74 17.68 -2.25
N GLU A 489 -1.66 16.91 -2.19
CA GLU A 489 -0.59 17.08 -1.21
C GLU A 489 0.02 18.49 -1.23
N HIS A 490 0.00 19.18 -2.36
CA HIS A 490 0.44 20.57 -2.45
C HIS A 490 -0.50 21.51 -1.68
N ILE A 491 -1.81 21.24 -1.71
CA ILE A 491 -2.80 21.98 -0.91
C ILE A 491 -2.63 21.67 0.58
N SER A 492 -2.40 20.41 0.93
CA SER A 492 -2.12 20.01 2.30
C SER A 492 -0.92 20.77 2.85
N ALA A 493 0.17 20.85 2.09
CA ALA A 493 1.39 21.55 2.49
C ALA A 493 1.20 23.07 2.70
N LEU A 494 0.25 23.70 1.99
CA LEU A 494 -0.11 25.12 2.19
C LEU A 494 -0.94 25.35 3.44
N LEU A 495 -1.79 24.39 3.80
CA LEU A 495 -2.70 24.47 4.94
C LEU A 495 -2.06 23.95 6.23
N GLU A 496 -0.99 23.18 6.17
CA GLU A 496 -0.27 22.69 7.33
C GLU A 496 0.53 23.79 8.01
N GLN A 497 0.50 23.80 9.35
CA GLN A 497 1.38 24.65 10.13
C GLN A 497 2.82 24.14 9.97
N LYS A 498 3.67 24.94 9.33
CA LYS A 498 5.08 24.61 9.21
C LYS A 498 5.69 24.54 10.62
N ALA A 499 5.96 23.34 11.11
CA ALA A 499 6.90 23.20 12.21
C ALA A 499 8.26 23.70 11.70
N HIS A 500 9.01 24.43 12.53
CA HIS A 500 10.39 24.80 12.22
C HIS A 500 11.24 23.53 12.17
N GLN A 501 11.17 22.83 11.05
CA GLN A 501 12.07 21.73 10.74
C GLN A 501 13.07 22.22 9.72
N THR A 502 14.33 22.14 10.06
CA THR A 502 15.40 22.29 9.07
C THR A 502 15.30 21.08 8.14
N VAL A 503 14.79 21.30 6.94
CA VAL A 503 14.69 20.24 5.91
C VAL A 503 15.93 20.34 5.04
N LEU A 504 16.70 19.26 4.99
CA LEU A 504 17.75 19.08 4.01
C LEU A 504 17.13 18.51 2.73
N GLU A 505 16.94 19.36 1.72
CA GLU A 505 16.53 18.90 0.39
C GLU A 505 17.76 18.46 -0.41
N ILE A 506 17.81 17.17 -0.76
CA ILE A 506 18.87 16.63 -1.61
C ILE A 506 18.31 16.38 -3.01
N ASN A 507 18.71 17.19 -3.96
CA ASN A 507 18.38 16.98 -5.37
C ASN A 507 19.35 15.97 -5.98
N LEU A 508 18.95 14.70 -6.05
CA LEU A 508 19.77 13.61 -6.59
C LEU A 508 20.14 13.83 -8.06
N SER A 509 19.28 14.47 -8.85
CA SER A 509 19.57 14.79 -10.24
C SER A 509 20.69 15.85 -10.36
N ALA A 510 20.71 16.83 -9.46
CA ALA A 510 21.77 17.82 -9.41
C ALA A 510 23.11 17.19 -8.98
N ILE A 511 23.10 16.30 -8.00
CA ILE A 511 24.30 15.54 -7.58
C ILE A 511 24.85 14.72 -8.74
N LEU A 512 23.97 13.99 -9.45
CA LEU A 512 24.37 13.20 -10.62
C LEU A 512 24.91 14.07 -11.76
N HIS A 513 24.27 15.22 -12.00
CA HIS A 513 24.76 16.20 -12.97
C HIS A 513 26.17 16.68 -12.62
N ASN A 514 26.39 17.10 -11.38
CA ASN A 514 27.70 17.55 -10.90
C ASN A 514 28.75 16.44 -11.02
N LEU A 515 28.41 15.21 -10.63
CA LEU A 515 29.32 14.07 -10.78
C LEU A 515 29.73 13.86 -12.25
N LYS A 516 28.78 13.95 -13.18
CA LYS A 516 29.07 13.84 -14.62
C LYS A 516 29.97 14.97 -15.12
N GLN A 517 29.79 16.22 -14.63
CA GLN A 517 30.67 17.33 -14.97
C GLN A 517 32.12 17.06 -14.51
N TYR A 518 32.31 16.59 -13.27
CA TYR A 518 33.65 16.19 -12.80
C TYR A 518 34.22 15.04 -13.62
N GLN A 519 33.44 14.03 -13.96
CA GLN A 519 33.90 12.90 -14.79
C GLN A 519 34.39 13.33 -16.18
N GLN A 520 33.75 14.35 -16.79
CA GLN A 520 34.16 14.89 -18.09
C GLN A 520 35.52 15.60 -18.07
N LEU A 521 35.91 16.12 -16.89
CA LEU A 521 37.17 16.83 -16.70
C LEU A 521 38.34 15.90 -16.35
N LEU A 522 38.06 14.62 -16.09
CA LEU A 522 39.06 13.64 -15.66
C LEU A 522 39.45 12.71 -16.81
N GLN A 523 40.67 12.18 -16.73
CA GLN A 523 41.09 11.14 -17.66
C GLN A 523 40.27 9.86 -17.44
N PRO A 524 40.03 9.03 -18.49
CA PRO A 524 39.14 7.86 -18.42
C PRO A 524 39.45 6.84 -17.32
N ALA A 525 40.73 6.75 -16.90
CA ALA A 525 41.18 5.83 -15.86
C ALA A 525 41.07 6.41 -14.42
N THR A 526 40.71 7.67 -14.27
CA THR A 526 40.67 8.34 -12.96
C THR A 526 39.41 7.91 -12.17
N LYS A 527 39.63 7.42 -10.95
CA LYS A 527 38.53 7.05 -10.05
C LYS A 527 38.17 8.24 -9.16
N ILE A 528 36.87 8.48 -9.00
CA ILE A 528 36.35 9.51 -8.09
C ILE A 528 36.00 8.81 -6.76
N MET A 529 36.48 9.35 -5.66
CA MET A 529 36.10 8.94 -4.30
C MET A 529 35.31 10.08 -3.65
N ALA A 530 34.04 9.82 -3.32
CA ALA A 530 33.24 10.76 -2.54
C ALA A 530 33.43 10.47 -1.05
N MET A 531 33.81 11.49 -0.28
CA MET A 531 33.90 11.40 1.18
C MET A 531 32.54 11.79 1.76
N VAL A 532 31.87 10.82 2.40
CA VAL A 532 30.62 11.06 3.15
C VAL A 532 30.98 11.05 4.64
N LYS A 533 30.77 12.19 5.31
CA LYS A 533 30.95 12.30 6.75
C LYS A 533 29.58 12.16 7.41
N ALA A 534 29.32 11.03 8.08
CA ALA A 534 28.17 10.85 8.95
C ALA A 534 28.57 11.23 10.38
N PHE A 535 27.67 11.94 11.09
CA PHE A 535 27.78 12.22 12.52
C PHE A 535 26.79 11.32 13.26
#